data_4ed93a46e2804420e7ae40ea6a393dcd
#
_entry.id   4ed93a46e2804420e7ae40ea6a393dcd
#
_cell.length_a   1.000
_cell.length_b   1.000
_cell.length_c   1.000
_cell.angle_alpha   90.00
_cell.angle_beta   90.00
_cell.angle_gamma   90.00
#
_symmetry.space_group_name_H-M   'P 1'
#
loop_
_entity.id
_entity.type
_entity.pdbx_description
1 polymer ?
#
loop_
_entity_poly.entity_id
_entity_poly.type
_entity_poly.pdbx_seq_one_letter_code
_entity_poly.pdbx_strand_id
1 'polypeptide(L)'
;AANMNSLGTLIIRDGAPVSNNANLQTVSPAITGAGTALGGTSSPAGGVDVRAISTDNIESIEVIRGIPSVEYGDLTSGAVIINSKAGREPFRLRFKTNENIYQVSAGKGFNLGGKKGSLNISGDYAYNVTDPMQSYVYYQRAAAKVMYSNIFLHDVLRSNTSVEVIYGDNKRKQNPDDERLQLKSNGRDLGIAFNTNGIFDLDYGWLKNLRYTLAVNYMNKKSYEQRLLTNATYQYSMTTTDGAILSNRPGVDLYDDQGNKLTNIPAGEETLYANMLPNDYLTRYDIEGKELNVFAKVMANFVKQGNRINNRILVGADFKSDGNNGDGKTFDPATPPYRVNTSLYS
;
A
#
# COMPACT_ATOMS: atom_id res chain seq x y z
N ALA A 1 -5.25 18.97 -0.14
CA ALA A 1 -5.78 19.12 1.22
C ALA A 1 -6.08 17.73 1.87
N ALA A 2 -6.65 16.77 1.13
CA ALA A 2 -6.96 15.44 1.69
C ALA A 2 -5.70 14.67 2.13
N ASN A 3 -4.58 14.82 1.44
CA ASN A 3 -3.33 14.11 1.75
C ASN A 3 -2.62 14.66 3.00
N MET A 4 -2.79 15.94 3.33
CA MET A 4 -2.21 16.51 4.55
C MET A 4 -2.94 16.06 5.82
N ASN A 5 -4.25 15.79 5.73
CA ASN A 5 -5.03 15.30 6.86
C ASN A 5 -4.77 13.82 7.18
N SER A 6 -4.17 13.07 6.26
CA SER A 6 -3.75 11.67 6.50
C SER A 6 -2.41 11.56 7.23
N LEU A 7 -1.62 12.62 7.23
CA LEU A 7 -0.39 12.72 8.00
C LEU A 7 -0.73 12.87 9.49
N GLY A 8 -0.42 11.84 10.26
CA GLY A 8 -0.62 11.85 11.71
C GLY A 8 -1.91 11.19 12.22
N THR A 9 -2.79 10.67 11.35
CA THR A 9 -3.86 9.77 11.76
C THR A 9 -3.41 8.32 11.60
N LEU A 10 -3.34 7.59 12.71
CA LEU A 10 -2.94 6.19 12.71
C LEU A 10 -4.17 5.30 12.51
N ILE A 11 -4.06 4.34 11.60
CA ILE A 11 -5.02 3.24 11.48
C ILE A 11 -4.44 2.04 12.20
N ILE A 12 -5.18 1.54 13.19
CA ILE A 12 -4.82 0.36 13.97
C ILE A 12 -5.83 -0.72 13.64
N ARG A 13 -5.37 -1.88 13.21
CA ARG A 13 -6.23 -3.03 12.91
C ARG A 13 -5.82 -4.21 13.77
N ASP A 14 -6.79 -4.74 14.52
CA ASP A 14 -6.57 -5.87 15.42
C ASP A 14 -5.36 -5.67 16.37
N GLY A 15 -5.19 -4.42 16.88
CA GLY A 15 -4.11 -4.03 17.78
C GLY A 15 -2.78 -3.65 17.13
N ALA A 16 -2.60 -3.84 15.84
CA ALA A 16 -1.38 -3.48 15.11
C ALA A 16 -1.59 -2.25 14.19
N PRO A 17 -0.61 -1.34 14.10
CA PRO A 17 -0.69 -0.23 13.17
C PRO A 17 -0.58 -0.74 11.72
N VAL A 18 -1.41 -0.17 10.85
CA VAL A 18 -1.29 -0.38 9.41
C VAL A 18 -0.27 0.61 8.88
N SER A 19 0.88 0.11 8.46
CA SER A 19 1.98 0.94 7.95
C SER A 19 1.92 1.10 6.44
N ASN A 20 2.30 2.29 5.96
CA ASN A 20 2.56 2.57 4.56
C ASN A 20 3.99 3.12 4.35
N ASN A 21 4.84 3.04 5.36
CA ASN A 21 6.16 3.67 5.37
C ASN A 21 7.15 3.00 4.40
N ALA A 22 7.00 1.70 4.17
CA ALA A 22 7.86 0.96 3.23
C ALA A 22 7.57 1.28 1.77
N ASN A 23 6.48 1.99 1.50
CA ASN A 23 6.03 2.31 0.16
C ASN A 23 6.60 3.63 -0.33
N LEU A 24 7.85 3.62 -0.77
CA LEU A 24 8.60 4.80 -1.16
C LEU A 24 8.44 5.19 -2.64
N GLN A 25 7.81 4.34 -3.45
CA GLN A 25 7.70 4.53 -4.89
C GLN A 25 6.36 5.17 -5.25
N THR A 26 6.41 6.29 -5.94
CA THR A 26 5.21 6.98 -6.43
C THR A 26 5.27 7.17 -7.92
N VAL A 27 4.11 7.05 -8.55
CA VAL A 27 3.92 7.57 -9.90
C VAL A 27 3.81 9.08 -9.80
N SER A 28 4.68 9.81 -10.49
CA SER A 28 4.66 11.27 -10.45
C SER A 28 3.35 11.82 -11.01
N PRO A 29 2.62 12.68 -10.29
CA PRO A 29 1.41 13.30 -10.79
C PRO A 29 1.63 14.12 -12.07
N ALA A 30 2.84 14.63 -12.27
CA ALA A 30 3.20 15.39 -13.45
C ALA A 30 3.20 14.52 -14.73
N ILE A 31 3.40 13.21 -14.59
CA ILE A 31 3.44 12.27 -15.70
C ILE A 31 2.07 11.65 -15.95
N THR A 32 1.32 11.40 -14.90
CA THR A 32 0.06 10.65 -14.96
C THR A 32 -1.19 11.51 -15.04
N GLY A 33 -1.07 12.78 -14.70
CA GLY A 33 -2.20 13.68 -14.50
C GLY A 33 -2.93 13.40 -13.17
N ALA A 34 -3.57 14.42 -12.62
CA ALA A 34 -4.40 14.29 -11.44
C ALA A 34 -5.59 13.36 -11.76
N GLY A 35 -5.68 12.24 -11.09
CA GLY A 35 -6.79 11.28 -11.23
C GLY A 35 -6.46 9.98 -11.97
N THR A 36 -5.26 9.81 -12.50
CA THR A 36 -4.77 8.52 -12.98
C THR A 36 -4.05 7.75 -11.87
N ALA A 37 -4.53 7.88 -10.67
CA ALA A 37 -4.04 7.06 -9.59
C ALA A 37 -4.30 5.61 -9.92
N LEU A 38 -3.33 4.95 -10.49
CA LEU A 38 -3.19 3.52 -10.29
C LEU A 38 -3.32 3.28 -8.82
N GLY A 39 -4.20 2.39 -8.49
CA GLY A 39 -4.48 2.06 -7.12
C GLY A 39 -3.20 1.99 -6.32
N GLY A 40 -3.23 2.53 -5.16
CA GLY A 40 -2.06 2.50 -4.33
C GLY A 40 -0.91 3.28 -4.92
N THR A 41 -1.17 4.41 -5.48
CA THR A 41 -0.16 5.41 -5.52
C THR A 41 0.23 5.70 -4.11
N SER A 42 1.06 5.05 -3.80
CA SER A 42 1.77 4.87 -2.61
C SER A 42 2.79 5.98 -2.54
N SER A 43 2.29 7.12 -2.19
CA SER A 43 3.11 8.16 -1.61
C SER A 43 3.25 7.83 -0.13
N PRO A 44 4.42 7.90 0.48
CA PRO A 44 4.54 7.90 1.93
C PRO A 44 3.64 8.96 2.57
N ALA A 45 3.38 10.05 1.86
CA ALA A 45 2.44 11.09 2.24
C ALA A 45 0.97 10.78 1.88
N GLY A 46 0.68 9.71 1.17
CA GLY A 46 -0.66 9.34 0.69
C GLY A 46 -1.56 8.70 1.74
N GLY A 47 -1.03 8.35 2.90
CA GLY A 47 -1.74 7.61 3.94
C GLY A 47 -1.96 6.13 3.58
N VAL A 48 -2.72 5.45 4.40
CA VAL A 48 -3.06 4.03 4.21
C VAL A 48 -4.19 3.88 3.20
N ASP A 49 -4.07 2.96 2.27
CA ASP A 49 -5.15 2.62 1.34
C ASP A 49 -6.24 1.81 2.05
N VAL A 50 -7.26 2.51 2.50
CA VAL A 50 -8.41 1.91 3.21
C VAL A 50 -9.28 1.02 2.31
N ARG A 51 -9.11 1.05 0.98
CA ARG A 51 -9.85 0.18 0.05
C ARG A 51 -9.47 -1.29 0.25
N ALA A 52 -8.28 -1.55 0.78
CA ALA A 52 -7.82 -2.89 1.14
C ALA A 52 -8.53 -3.47 2.39
N ILE A 53 -9.26 -2.66 3.15
CA ILE A 53 -9.93 -3.09 4.37
C ILE A 53 -11.38 -3.45 4.05
N SER A 54 -11.74 -4.73 4.20
CA SER A 54 -13.12 -5.18 4.04
C SER A 54 -13.99 -4.68 5.20
N THR A 55 -15.04 -3.91 4.87
CA THR A 55 -15.97 -3.38 5.88
C THR A 55 -16.92 -4.43 6.45
N ASP A 56 -17.12 -5.54 5.76
CA ASP A 56 -18.09 -6.57 6.16
C ASP A 56 -17.54 -7.50 7.26
N ASN A 57 -16.22 -7.50 7.46
CA ASN A 57 -15.54 -8.26 8.50
C ASN A 57 -15.13 -7.40 9.72
N ILE A 58 -15.70 -6.22 9.84
CA ILE A 58 -15.44 -5.31 10.95
C ILE A 58 -16.51 -5.51 12.04
N GLU A 59 -16.07 -5.71 13.28
CA GLU A 59 -16.92 -5.74 14.47
C GLU A 59 -17.17 -4.33 14.99
N SER A 60 -16.08 -3.55 15.13
CA SER A 60 -16.17 -2.18 15.63
C SER A 60 -15.12 -1.27 14.99
N ILE A 61 -15.48 0.00 14.87
CA ILE A 61 -14.57 1.08 14.52
C ILE A 61 -14.65 2.12 15.63
N GLU A 62 -13.52 2.42 16.24
CA GLU A 62 -13.36 3.47 17.23
C GLU A 62 -12.51 4.59 16.65
N VAL A 63 -12.99 5.82 16.77
CA VAL A 63 -12.27 7.01 16.30
C VAL A 63 -11.84 7.83 17.50
N ILE A 64 -10.55 7.88 17.77
CA ILE A 64 -9.94 8.70 18.80
C ILE A 64 -9.56 10.04 18.19
N ARG A 65 -10.14 11.12 18.70
CA ARG A 65 -9.82 12.49 18.30
C ARG A 65 -8.98 13.16 19.41
N GLY A 66 -7.98 13.92 19.01
CA GLY A 66 -7.10 14.62 19.93
C GLY A 66 -5.91 13.78 20.39
N ILE A 67 -5.45 13.98 21.62
CA ILE A 67 -4.28 13.29 22.17
C ILE A 67 -4.69 11.90 22.61
N PRO A 68 -4.25 10.84 21.91
CA PRO A 68 -4.57 9.46 22.28
C PRO A 68 -3.78 9.03 23.54
N SER A 69 -4.13 7.85 24.06
CA SER A 69 -3.39 7.23 25.14
C SER A 69 -1.92 7.02 24.77
N VAL A 70 -1.05 7.08 25.76
CA VAL A 70 0.39 6.78 25.63
C VAL A 70 0.64 5.36 25.05
N GLU A 71 -0.38 4.51 25.05
CA GLU A 71 -0.34 3.19 24.39
C GLU A 71 -0.10 3.26 22.89
N TYR A 72 -0.39 4.39 22.27
CA TYR A 72 -0.26 4.60 20.82
C TYR A 72 0.80 5.67 20.58
N GLY A 73 1.97 5.25 20.11
CA GLY A 73 3.03 6.15 19.67
C GLY A 73 2.74 6.75 18.27
N ASP A 74 3.54 7.73 17.88
CA ASP A 74 3.56 8.33 16.52
C ASP A 74 2.25 8.98 16.05
N LEU A 75 1.47 9.54 16.99
CA LEU A 75 0.19 10.17 16.69
C LEU A 75 0.24 11.69 16.87
N THR A 76 -0.18 12.40 15.84
CA THR A 76 -0.33 13.87 15.90
C THR A 76 -1.77 14.34 15.78
N SER A 77 -2.66 13.55 15.16
CA SER A 77 -4.02 13.97 14.81
C SER A 77 -5.13 13.05 15.32
N GLY A 78 -4.81 11.85 15.79
CA GLY A 78 -5.79 10.86 16.29
C GLY A 78 -5.56 9.46 15.75
N ALA A 79 -6.45 8.53 16.11
CA ALA A 79 -6.39 7.14 15.68
C ALA A 79 -7.76 6.61 15.25
N VAL A 80 -7.74 5.72 14.27
CA VAL A 80 -8.88 4.89 13.88
C VAL A 80 -8.54 3.44 14.23
N ILE A 81 -9.24 2.90 15.21
CA ILE A 81 -9.04 1.52 15.67
C ILE A 81 -10.12 0.65 15.05
N ILE A 82 -9.71 -0.37 14.33
CA ILE A 82 -10.57 -1.31 13.62
C ILE A 82 -10.38 -2.69 14.24
N ASN A 83 -11.45 -3.25 14.76
CA ASN A 83 -11.47 -4.60 15.29
C ASN A 83 -12.22 -5.52 14.34
N SER A 84 -11.60 -6.61 13.95
CA SER A 84 -12.21 -7.62 13.11
C SER A 84 -13.14 -8.53 13.90
N LYS A 85 -14.16 -9.04 13.25
CA LYS A 85 -15.11 -10.00 13.86
C LYS A 85 -14.40 -11.28 14.25
N ALA A 86 -14.67 -11.71 15.46
CA ALA A 86 -14.16 -12.94 16.03
C ALA A 86 -15.30 -13.77 16.63
N GLY A 87 -15.06 -15.06 16.84
CA GLY A 87 -16.01 -15.92 17.52
C GLY A 87 -17.10 -16.53 16.63
N ARG A 88 -18.15 -17.03 17.27
CA ARG A 88 -19.28 -17.68 16.58
C ARG A 88 -20.14 -16.63 15.89
N GLU A 89 -20.36 -16.78 14.60
CA GLU A 89 -21.31 -15.98 13.83
C GLU A 89 -22.16 -16.88 12.89
N PRO A 90 -23.43 -16.52 12.67
CA PRO A 90 -24.23 -17.19 11.64
C PRO A 90 -23.64 -16.96 10.25
N PHE A 91 -23.96 -17.84 9.32
CA PHE A 91 -23.60 -17.59 7.92
C PHE A 91 -24.25 -16.28 7.45
N ARG A 92 -23.42 -15.43 6.86
CA ARG A 92 -23.84 -14.15 6.32
C ARG A 92 -23.37 -14.05 4.88
N LEU A 93 -24.27 -13.69 4.00
CA LEU A 93 -24.01 -13.35 2.61
C LEU A 93 -24.57 -11.95 2.37
N ARG A 94 -23.76 -11.07 1.80
CA ARG A 94 -24.14 -9.69 1.52
C ARG A 94 -23.77 -9.32 0.11
N PHE A 95 -24.70 -8.69 -0.58
CA PHE A 95 -24.49 -8.05 -1.88
C PHE A 95 -24.68 -6.55 -1.70
N LYS A 96 -23.77 -5.77 -2.24
CA LYS A 96 -23.89 -4.32 -2.33
C LYS A 96 -23.69 -3.92 -3.78
N THR A 97 -24.52 -3.03 -4.27
CA THR A 97 -24.41 -2.46 -5.59
C THR A 97 -24.81 -0.99 -5.59
N ASN A 98 -24.13 -0.21 -6.37
CA ASN A 98 -24.53 1.12 -6.80
C ASN A 98 -24.04 1.32 -8.24
N GLU A 99 -24.14 2.51 -8.79
CA GLU A 99 -23.75 2.80 -10.17
C GLU A 99 -22.30 2.35 -10.49
N ASN A 100 -21.42 2.42 -9.53
CA ASN A 100 -19.98 2.25 -9.73
C ASN A 100 -19.39 1.02 -9.04
N ILE A 101 -20.09 0.43 -8.07
CA ILE A 101 -19.54 -0.63 -7.20
C ILE A 101 -20.47 -1.84 -7.19
N TYR A 102 -19.84 -2.99 -7.40
CA TYR A 102 -20.44 -4.31 -7.19
C TYR A 102 -19.61 -5.05 -6.15
N GLN A 103 -20.20 -5.41 -5.04
CA GLN A 103 -19.50 -6.12 -3.97
C GLN A 103 -20.31 -7.32 -3.49
N VAL A 104 -19.62 -8.44 -3.29
CA VAL A 104 -20.13 -9.61 -2.61
C VAL A 104 -19.23 -9.95 -1.44
N SER A 105 -19.83 -10.26 -0.30
CA SER A 105 -19.08 -10.74 0.87
C SER A 105 -19.81 -11.90 1.52
N ALA A 106 -19.05 -12.86 2.01
CA ALA A 106 -19.56 -14.03 2.75
C ALA A 106 -18.69 -14.26 3.98
N GLY A 107 -19.32 -14.74 5.05
CA GLY A 107 -18.60 -15.08 6.28
C GLY A 107 -19.40 -15.99 7.18
N LYS A 108 -18.69 -16.77 7.99
CA LYS A 108 -19.24 -17.65 9.01
C LYS A 108 -18.26 -17.88 10.14
N GLY A 109 -18.76 -17.83 11.37
CA GLY A 109 -18.02 -18.20 12.57
C GLY A 109 -18.50 -19.55 13.10
N PHE A 110 -17.57 -20.47 13.29
CA PHE A 110 -17.78 -21.81 13.79
C PHE A 110 -17.36 -21.90 15.26
N ASN A 111 -18.16 -22.49 16.10
CA ASN A 111 -17.73 -22.96 17.41
C ASN A 111 -17.18 -24.37 17.24
N LEU A 112 -15.91 -24.58 17.59
CA LEU A 112 -15.24 -25.86 17.47
C LEU A 112 -15.60 -26.87 18.59
N GLY A 113 -16.40 -26.41 19.54
CA GLY A 113 -16.87 -27.20 20.67
C GLY A 113 -15.85 -27.39 21.78
N GLY A 114 -16.33 -27.61 23.01
CA GLY A 114 -15.48 -27.78 24.19
C GLY A 114 -14.54 -26.59 24.41
N LYS A 115 -13.26 -26.88 24.68
CA LYS A 115 -12.21 -25.88 24.89
C LYS A 115 -11.42 -25.56 23.61
N LYS A 116 -11.94 -25.90 22.43
CA LYS A 116 -11.23 -25.74 21.15
C LYS A 116 -11.39 -24.36 20.53
N GLY A 117 -12.18 -23.48 21.14
CA GLY A 117 -12.37 -22.11 20.68
C GLY A 117 -13.30 -21.98 19.48
N SER A 118 -13.07 -20.96 18.67
CA SER A 118 -13.87 -20.62 17.50
C SER A 118 -13.01 -20.26 16.29
N LEU A 119 -13.56 -20.55 15.11
CA LEU A 119 -12.95 -20.25 13.82
C LEU A 119 -13.89 -19.36 13.02
N ASN A 120 -13.45 -18.19 12.63
CA ASN A 120 -14.18 -17.29 11.74
C ASN A 120 -13.51 -17.28 10.37
N ILE A 121 -14.29 -17.50 9.30
CA ILE A 121 -13.82 -17.48 7.91
C ILE A 121 -14.68 -16.45 7.19
N SER A 122 -14.03 -15.53 6.51
CA SER A 122 -14.70 -14.50 5.72
C SER A 122 -13.95 -14.26 4.41
N GLY A 123 -14.70 -13.84 3.40
CA GLY A 123 -14.17 -13.45 2.11
C GLY A 123 -15.03 -12.39 1.48
N ASP A 124 -14.41 -11.52 0.69
CA ASP A 124 -15.12 -10.50 -0.08
C ASP A 124 -14.45 -10.31 -1.45
N TYR A 125 -15.28 -9.91 -2.39
CA TYR A 125 -14.86 -9.46 -3.71
C TYR A 125 -15.58 -8.15 -4.03
N ALA A 126 -14.85 -7.18 -4.52
CA ALA A 126 -15.38 -5.90 -4.95
C ALA A 126 -14.85 -5.56 -6.36
N TYR A 127 -15.75 -5.11 -7.20
CA TYR A 127 -15.46 -4.56 -8.52
C TYR A 127 -15.98 -3.12 -8.57
N ASN A 128 -15.13 -2.20 -8.99
CA ASN A 128 -15.43 -0.78 -9.05
C ASN A 128 -15.06 -0.24 -10.43
N VAL A 129 -15.95 0.50 -11.04
CA VAL A 129 -15.69 1.32 -12.24
C VAL A 129 -15.81 2.78 -11.85
N THR A 130 -14.84 3.59 -12.24
CA THR A 130 -14.84 5.03 -11.92
C THR A 130 -16.01 5.75 -12.61
N ASP A 131 -16.28 5.35 -13.84
CA ASP A 131 -17.37 5.85 -14.66
C ASP A 131 -17.97 4.65 -15.40
N PRO A 132 -19.28 4.34 -15.23
CA PRO A 132 -19.94 3.26 -15.95
C PRO A 132 -19.86 3.35 -17.47
N MET A 133 -19.75 4.56 -17.99
CA MET A 133 -19.56 4.81 -19.44
C MET A 133 -18.13 4.50 -19.90
N GLN A 134 -17.17 4.40 -18.97
CA GLN A 134 -15.76 4.11 -19.21
C GLN A 134 -15.36 2.77 -18.58
N SER A 135 -16.00 1.70 -18.99
CA SER A 135 -15.75 0.34 -18.45
C SER A 135 -14.32 -0.19 -18.64
N TYR A 136 -13.50 0.52 -19.42
CA TYR A 136 -12.08 0.22 -19.61
C TYR A 136 -11.19 0.71 -18.43
N VAL A 137 -11.76 1.45 -17.46
CA VAL A 137 -11.07 1.86 -16.23
C VAL A 137 -11.78 1.25 -15.04
N TYR A 138 -11.15 0.26 -14.39
CA TYR A 138 -11.74 -0.44 -13.27
C TYR A 138 -10.73 -0.83 -12.20
N TYR A 139 -11.24 -1.07 -11.01
CA TYR A 139 -10.54 -1.64 -9.87
C TYR A 139 -11.29 -2.86 -9.36
N GLN A 140 -10.57 -3.93 -9.09
CA GLN A 140 -11.12 -5.12 -8.43
C GLN A 140 -10.27 -5.51 -7.24
N ARG A 141 -10.93 -6.05 -6.23
CA ARG A 141 -10.29 -6.55 -5.02
C ARG A 141 -10.93 -7.84 -4.58
N ALA A 142 -10.12 -8.78 -4.15
CA ALA A 142 -10.55 -9.95 -3.40
C ALA A 142 -9.78 -10.02 -2.09
N ALA A 143 -10.45 -10.39 -1.00
CA ALA A 143 -9.81 -10.64 0.27
C ALA A 143 -10.42 -11.89 0.92
N ALA A 144 -9.59 -12.66 1.58
CA ALA A 144 -10.02 -13.80 2.40
C ALA A 144 -9.28 -13.76 3.74
N LYS A 145 -10.03 -13.89 4.82
CA LYS A 145 -9.49 -13.89 6.19
C LYS A 145 -9.98 -15.09 6.98
N VAL A 146 -9.05 -15.71 7.67
CA VAL A 146 -9.34 -16.76 8.66
C VAL A 146 -8.87 -16.24 10.01
N MET A 147 -9.72 -16.28 11.02
CA MET A 147 -9.41 -15.90 12.38
C MET A 147 -9.76 -17.03 13.35
N TYR A 148 -8.79 -17.43 14.13
CA TYR A 148 -8.95 -18.38 15.23
C TYR A 148 -8.89 -17.66 16.56
N SER A 149 -9.89 -17.90 17.42
CA SER A 149 -10.00 -17.30 18.74
C SER A 149 -10.17 -18.40 19.78
N ASN A 150 -9.33 -18.41 20.80
CA ASN A 150 -9.42 -19.40 21.86
C ASN A 150 -8.93 -18.85 23.21
N ILE A 151 -9.32 -19.56 24.24
CA ILE A 151 -8.85 -19.36 25.61
C ILE A 151 -8.01 -20.57 26.00
N PHE A 152 -6.75 -20.32 26.28
CA PHE A 152 -5.73 -21.32 26.59
C PHE A 152 -5.32 -21.27 28.06
N LEU A 153 -4.50 -22.24 28.49
CA LEU A 153 -3.84 -22.26 29.81
C LEU A 153 -4.81 -22.12 30.96
N HIS A 154 -5.89 -22.91 30.98
CA HIS A 154 -6.90 -22.88 32.04
C HIS A 154 -7.49 -21.48 32.28
N ASP A 155 -7.92 -20.86 31.18
CA ASP A 155 -8.56 -19.55 31.12
C ASP A 155 -7.63 -18.34 31.36
N VAL A 156 -6.32 -18.56 31.43
CA VAL A 156 -5.33 -17.49 31.64
C VAL A 156 -5.03 -16.71 30.35
N LEU A 157 -4.95 -17.36 29.21
CA LEU A 157 -4.61 -16.72 27.94
C LEU A 157 -5.81 -16.66 27.00
N ARG A 158 -6.29 -15.48 26.72
CA ARG A 158 -7.23 -15.20 25.62
C ARG A 158 -6.46 -14.69 24.41
N SER A 159 -6.57 -15.39 23.27
CA SER A 159 -5.82 -15.06 22.07
C SER A 159 -6.67 -15.11 20.81
N ASN A 160 -6.43 -14.17 19.92
CA ASN A 160 -6.95 -14.13 18.54
C ASN A 160 -5.77 -14.19 17.57
N THR A 161 -5.85 -15.10 16.62
CA THR A 161 -4.82 -15.24 15.59
C THR A 161 -5.49 -15.25 14.22
N SER A 162 -5.03 -14.44 13.29
CA SER A 162 -5.61 -14.36 11.95
C SER A 162 -4.56 -14.37 10.86
N VAL A 163 -4.98 -14.92 9.71
CA VAL A 163 -4.29 -14.84 8.44
C VAL A 163 -5.25 -14.25 7.43
N GLU A 164 -4.79 -13.31 6.65
CA GLU A 164 -5.55 -12.66 5.59
C GLU A 164 -4.73 -12.63 4.31
N VAL A 165 -5.37 -12.93 3.19
CA VAL A 165 -4.81 -12.78 1.86
C VAL A 165 -5.61 -11.72 1.13
N ILE A 166 -4.91 -10.78 0.50
CA ILE A 166 -5.50 -9.64 -0.22
C ILE A 166 -4.96 -9.65 -1.64
N TYR A 167 -5.86 -9.50 -2.59
CA TYR A 167 -5.54 -9.29 -3.99
C TYR A 167 -6.24 -8.02 -4.47
N GLY A 168 -5.49 -7.12 -5.08
CA GLY A 168 -5.99 -5.91 -5.74
C GLY A 168 -5.51 -5.85 -7.19
N ASP A 169 -6.35 -5.42 -8.09
CA ASP A 169 -5.99 -5.21 -9.50
C ASP A 169 -6.70 -3.96 -10.01
N ASN A 170 -5.94 -3.00 -10.46
CA ASN A 170 -6.40 -1.73 -11.00
C ASN A 170 -5.95 -1.62 -12.45
N LYS A 171 -6.88 -1.45 -13.37
CA LYS A 171 -6.60 -1.41 -14.80
C LYS A 171 -7.20 -0.19 -15.47
N ARG A 172 -6.39 0.44 -16.28
CA ARG A 172 -6.81 1.33 -17.35
C ARG A 172 -6.37 0.71 -18.67
N LYS A 173 -7.34 0.18 -19.41
CA LYS A 173 -7.13 -0.22 -20.80
C LYS A 173 -7.12 1.02 -21.70
N GLN A 174 -6.65 0.87 -22.90
CA GLN A 174 -6.74 1.92 -23.92
C GLN A 174 -8.21 2.33 -24.14
N ASN A 175 -8.45 3.63 -24.23
CA ASN A 175 -9.76 4.13 -24.61
C ASN A 175 -10.05 3.71 -26.06
N PRO A 176 -11.14 2.97 -26.33
CA PRO A 176 -11.48 2.55 -27.69
C PRO A 176 -11.85 3.74 -28.60
N ASP A 177 -12.29 4.86 -28.02
CA ASP A 177 -12.69 6.05 -28.76
C ASP A 177 -11.52 7.03 -28.98
N ASP A 178 -10.41 6.86 -28.29
CA ASP A 178 -9.21 7.67 -28.43
C ASP A 178 -7.93 6.85 -28.31
N GLU A 179 -7.49 6.33 -29.42
CA GLU A 179 -6.27 5.53 -29.50
C GLU A 179 -4.98 6.34 -29.59
N ARG A 180 -5.08 7.66 -29.81
CA ARG A 180 -3.92 8.50 -30.09
C ARG A 180 -2.88 8.52 -29.00
N LEU A 181 -3.29 8.51 -27.75
CA LEU A 181 -2.36 8.57 -26.62
C LEU A 181 -1.84 7.19 -26.20
N GLN A 182 -2.46 6.12 -26.65
CA GLN A 182 -2.12 4.73 -26.25
C GLN A 182 -1.92 4.56 -24.74
N LEU A 183 -2.74 5.27 -23.95
CA LEU A 183 -2.63 5.29 -22.50
C LEU A 183 -3.13 3.98 -21.90
N LYS A 184 -2.24 3.25 -21.28
CA LYS A 184 -2.52 2.02 -20.54
C LYS A 184 -1.83 2.07 -19.19
N SER A 185 -2.51 1.56 -18.20
CA SER A 185 -1.89 1.39 -16.90
C SER A 185 -2.46 0.18 -16.16
N ASN A 186 -1.65 -0.42 -15.30
CA ASN A 186 -2.04 -1.56 -14.50
C ASN A 186 -1.34 -1.46 -13.14
N GLY A 187 -2.08 -1.76 -12.07
CA GLY A 187 -1.54 -1.93 -10.72
C GLY A 187 -2.10 -3.21 -10.12
N ARG A 188 -1.23 -4.07 -9.61
CA ARG A 188 -1.57 -5.31 -8.93
C ARG A 188 -0.92 -5.37 -7.57
N ASP A 189 -1.72 -5.64 -6.56
CA ASP A 189 -1.29 -5.84 -5.19
C ASP A 189 -1.62 -7.27 -4.76
N LEU A 190 -0.65 -7.98 -4.24
CA LEU A 190 -0.84 -9.30 -3.63
C LEU A 190 -0.23 -9.28 -2.25
N GLY A 191 -1.07 -9.42 -1.24
CA GLY A 191 -0.67 -9.31 0.17
C GLY A 191 -1.04 -10.53 0.99
N ILE A 192 -0.24 -10.77 2.01
CA ILE A 192 -0.55 -11.69 3.10
C ILE A 192 -0.28 -10.98 4.41
N ALA A 193 -1.23 -11.06 5.32
CA ALA A 193 -1.15 -10.48 6.66
C ALA A 193 -1.36 -11.56 7.71
N PHE A 194 -0.45 -11.64 8.65
CA PHE A 194 -0.57 -12.42 9.87
C PHE A 194 -0.71 -11.48 11.04
N ASN A 195 -1.66 -11.74 11.92
CA ASN A 195 -1.81 -11.01 13.17
C ASN A 195 -2.15 -11.97 14.29
N THR A 196 -1.50 -11.80 15.45
CA THR A 196 -1.90 -12.45 16.67
C THR A 196 -1.86 -11.46 17.82
N ASN A 197 -2.92 -11.43 18.61
CA ASN A 197 -3.01 -10.59 19.79
C ASN A 197 -3.68 -11.38 20.94
N GLY A 198 -3.38 -10.98 22.16
CA GLY A 198 -3.97 -11.65 23.28
C GLY A 198 -3.66 -11.00 24.63
N ILE A 199 -4.30 -11.55 25.65
CA ILE A 199 -4.21 -11.11 27.04
C ILE A 199 -3.96 -12.32 27.91
N PHE A 200 -2.89 -12.26 28.70
CA PHE A 200 -2.64 -13.15 29.82
C PHE A 200 -3.23 -12.52 31.09
N ASP A 201 -4.27 -13.10 31.65
CA ASP A 201 -4.83 -12.71 32.95
C ASP A 201 -4.05 -13.43 34.01
N LEU A 202 -3.06 -12.76 34.59
CA LEU A 202 -2.11 -13.39 35.54
C LEU A 202 -2.53 -13.25 37.00
N ASP A 203 -3.11 -12.10 37.34
CA ASP A 203 -3.53 -11.69 38.67
C ASP A 203 -2.50 -12.02 39.78
N TYR A 204 -1.21 -11.81 39.46
CA TYR A 204 -0.10 -12.08 40.35
C TYR A 204 0.35 -10.81 41.07
N GLY A 205 -0.09 -10.63 42.30
CA GLY A 205 0.21 -9.45 43.10
C GLY A 205 -0.30 -8.16 42.43
N TRP A 206 0.61 -7.28 42.06
CA TRP A 206 0.25 -6.03 41.36
C TRP A 206 0.05 -6.25 39.88
N LEU A 207 0.71 -7.24 39.27
CA LEU A 207 0.58 -7.57 37.84
C LEU A 207 -0.76 -8.24 37.59
N LYS A 208 -1.67 -7.55 36.94
CA LYS A 208 -3.01 -8.04 36.63
C LYS A 208 -3.07 -8.76 35.29
N ASN A 209 -2.51 -8.15 34.26
CA ASN A 209 -2.47 -8.79 32.95
C ASN A 209 -1.26 -8.34 32.14
N LEU A 210 -0.92 -9.17 31.17
CA LEU A 210 0.06 -8.90 30.14
C LEU A 210 -0.64 -9.00 28.79
N ARG A 211 -0.54 -7.96 27.98
CA ARG A 211 -1.09 -7.92 26.62
C ARG A 211 0.03 -8.02 25.61
N TYR A 212 -0.20 -8.76 24.53
CA TYR A 212 0.72 -8.82 23.41
C TYR A 212 0.00 -8.61 22.09
N THR A 213 0.72 -8.11 21.12
CA THR A 213 0.32 -8.02 19.72
C THR A 213 1.55 -8.30 18.85
N LEU A 214 1.39 -9.18 17.86
CA LEU A 214 2.39 -9.43 16.83
C LEU A 214 1.69 -9.39 15.47
N ALA A 215 2.21 -8.60 14.55
CA ALA A 215 1.72 -8.53 13.19
C ALA A 215 2.88 -8.59 12.19
N VAL A 216 2.68 -9.35 11.12
CA VAL A 216 3.61 -9.44 9.99
C VAL A 216 2.79 -9.29 8.72
N ASN A 217 3.08 -8.25 7.94
CA ASN A 217 2.40 -7.97 6.69
C ASN A 217 3.41 -7.97 5.56
N TYR A 218 3.16 -8.76 4.54
CA TYR A 218 3.92 -8.74 3.31
C TYR A 218 3.01 -8.33 2.16
N MET A 219 3.48 -7.40 1.32
CA MET A 219 2.75 -6.91 0.16
C MET A 219 3.67 -6.84 -1.05
N ASN A 220 3.32 -7.56 -2.11
CA ASN A 220 3.97 -7.44 -3.41
C ASN A 220 3.11 -6.55 -4.30
N LYS A 221 3.63 -5.39 -4.63
CA LYS A 221 2.99 -4.38 -5.48
C LYS A 221 3.73 -4.29 -6.80
N LYS A 222 2.99 -4.42 -7.90
CA LYS A 222 3.52 -4.23 -9.24
C LYS A 222 2.61 -3.30 -10.01
N SER A 223 3.16 -2.28 -10.61
CA SER A 223 2.43 -1.40 -11.49
C SER A 223 3.23 -1.00 -12.70
N TYR A 224 2.55 -0.74 -13.80
CA TYR A 224 3.16 -0.12 -14.97
C TYR A 224 2.26 0.98 -15.53
N GLU A 225 2.87 1.93 -16.20
CA GLU A 225 2.18 2.92 -17.00
C GLU A 225 2.86 3.06 -18.35
N GLN A 226 2.02 3.19 -19.38
CA GLN A 226 2.43 3.37 -20.76
C GLN A 226 1.60 4.49 -21.39
N ARG A 227 2.23 5.33 -22.20
CA ARG A 227 1.55 6.31 -23.05
C ARG A 227 2.40 6.68 -24.25
N LEU A 228 1.76 7.12 -25.31
CA LEU A 228 2.46 7.73 -26.44
C LEU A 228 2.82 9.17 -26.08
N LEU A 229 4.08 9.52 -26.13
CA LEU A 229 4.54 10.91 -26.14
C LEU A 229 4.65 11.38 -27.58
N THR A 230 3.93 12.45 -27.89
CA THR A 230 3.92 13.09 -29.19
C THR A 230 4.51 14.50 -29.14
N ASN A 231 4.95 15.02 -30.28
CA ASN A 231 5.38 16.40 -30.44
C ASN A 231 6.56 16.80 -29.53
N ALA A 232 7.68 16.24 -29.80
CA ALA A 232 8.90 16.60 -29.11
C ALA A 232 9.67 17.66 -29.83
N THR A 233 9.40 18.89 -29.55
CA THR A 233 10.20 20.01 -30.02
C THR A 233 11.62 19.94 -29.42
N TYR A 234 11.79 19.31 -28.27
CA TYR A 234 13.07 19.11 -27.60
C TYR A 234 13.12 17.70 -27.03
N GLN A 235 13.80 16.81 -27.74
CA GLN A 235 14.02 15.45 -27.26
C GLN A 235 15.47 15.26 -26.92
N TYR A 236 15.70 14.87 -25.68
CA TYR A 236 17.00 14.45 -25.21
C TYR A 236 16.86 13.06 -24.64
N SER A 237 17.73 12.19 -25.03
CA SER A 237 17.80 10.83 -24.53
C SER A 237 18.96 10.73 -23.57
N MET A 238 18.78 10.01 -22.48
CA MET A 238 19.90 9.53 -21.68
C MET A 238 20.67 8.50 -22.52
N THR A 239 21.98 8.51 -22.41
CA THR A 239 22.84 7.62 -23.17
C THR A 239 22.83 6.20 -22.63
N THR A 240 23.11 5.25 -23.51
CA THR A 240 23.40 3.85 -23.14
C THR A 240 24.82 3.66 -22.62
N THR A 241 25.73 4.61 -22.83
CA THR A 241 27.06 4.71 -22.28
C THR A 241 27.12 5.88 -21.34
N ASP A 242 27.80 5.70 -20.22
CA ASP A 242 27.84 6.64 -19.11
C ASP A 242 27.88 8.11 -19.55
N GLY A 243 26.78 8.79 -19.34
CA GLY A 243 26.71 10.23 -19.23
C GLY A 243 26.50 11.03 -20.51
N ALA A 244 26.59 10.49 -21.71
CA ALA A 244 26.38 11.31 -22.91
C ALA A 244 24.89 11.60 -23.14
N ILE A 245 24.51 12.84 -23.39
CA ILE A 245 23.14 13.25 -23.67
C ILE A 245 23.02 13.54 -25.15
N LEU A 246 22.11 12.84 -25.85
CA LEU A 246 21.86 13.03 -27.24
C LEU A 246 20.55 13.78 -27.48
N SER A 247 20.59 14.72 -28.41
CA SER A 247 19.42 15.32 -28.97
C SER A 247 19.08 14.60 -30.28
N ASN A 248 17.82 14.24 -30.47
CA ASN A 248 17.32 13.77 -31.76
C ASN A 248 16.86 14.90 -32.67
N ARG A 249 17.18 16.15 -32.32
CA ARG A 249 16.90 17.33 -33.17
C ARG A 249 18.03 17.52 -34.16
N PRO A 250 17.73 17.62 -35.46
CA PRO A 250 18.75 17.91 -36.47
C PRO A 250 19.52 19.19 -36.16
N GLY A 251 20.84 19.14 -36.24
CA GLY A 251 21.71 20.31 -36.05
C GLY A 251 21.99 20.70 -34.61
N VAL A 252 21.64 19.84 -33.62
CA VAL A 252 22.00 20.07 -32.22
C VAL A 252 23.28 19.33 -31.89
N ASP A 253 24.19 20.01 -31.22
CA ASP A 253 25.43 19.47 -30.78
C ASP A 253 25.25 18.41 -29.68
N LEU A 254 26.07 17.39 -29.68
CA LEU A 254 26.10 16.31 -28.72
C LEU A 254 27.22 16.58 -27.69
N TYR A 255 26.94 16.30 -26.43
CA TYR A 255 27.89 16.50 -25.33
C TYR A 255 28.02 15.23 -24.51
N ASP A 256 29.21 15.01 -23.91
CA ASP A 256 29.43 13.97 -22.91
C ASP A 256 28.93 14.41 -21.52
N ASP A 257 29.09 13.52 -20.52
CA ASP A 257 28.74 13.77 -19.12
C ASP A 257 29.58 14.89 -18.47
N GLN A 258 30.72 15.20 -19.05
CA GLN A 258 31.62 16.25 -18.60
C GLN A 258 31.34 17.59 -19.27
N GLY A 259 30.34 17.64 -20.15
CA GLY A 259 29.98 18.83 -20.91
C GLY A 259 30.85 19.10 -22.13
N ASN A 260 31.68 18.14 -22.56
CA ASN A 260 32.49 18.28 -23.75
C ASN A 260 31.67 17.94 -25.00
N LYS A 261 31.78 18.76 -26.02
CA LYS A 261 31.12 18.50 -27.29
C LYS A 261 31.71 17.26 -27.96
N LEU A 262 30.81 16.30 -28.25
CA LEU A 262 31.20 15.13 -29.03
C LEU A 262 31.43 15.53 -30.47
N THR A 263 32.68 15.45 -30.92
CA THR A 263 33.07 15.66 -32.33
C THR A 263 33.45 14.30 -32.91
N ASN A 264 33.16 14.11 -34.19
CA ASN A 264 33.55 12.91 -34.96
C ASN A 264 32.70 11.64 -34.68
N ILE A 265 31.44 11.78 -34.35
CA ILE A 265 30.51 10.64 -34.38
C ILE A 265 30.21 10.35 -35.85
N PRO A 266 30.53 9.14 -36.37
CA PRO A 266 30.17 8.78 -37.76
C PRO A 266 28.68 8.80 -37.97
N ALA A 267 28.25 9.30 -39.12
CA ALA A 267 26.81 9.30 -39.45
C ALA A 267 26.28 7.86 -39.45
N GLY A 268 25.20 7.64 -38.70
CA GLY A 268 24.59 6.32 -38.50
C GLY A 268 25.08 5.56 -37.28
N GLU A 269 26.09 6.04 -36.53
CA GLU A 269 26.60 5.45 -35.30
C GLU A 269 26.08 6.15 -34.02
N GLU A 270 25.23 7.13 -34.19
CA GLU A 270 24.69 7.92 -33.05
C GLU A 270 24.02 7.04 -31.98
N THR A 271 23.42 5.94 -32.40
CA THR A 271 22.78 4.96 -31.49
C THR A 271 23.77 4.15 -30.66
N LEU A 272 25.06 4.08 -31.06
CA LEU A 272 26.11 3.44 -30.27
C LEU A 272 26.48 4.29 -29.04
N TYR A 273 26.27 5.58 -29.13
CA TYR A 273 26.60 6.55 -28.07
C TYR A 273 25.36 6.93 -27.26
N ALA A 274 24.16 6.83 -27.84
CA ALA A 274 22.91 7.10 -27.13
C ALA A 274 21.68 6.54 -27.82
N ASN A 275 20.63 6.31 -27.06
CA ASN A 275 19.31 6.05 -27.59
C ASN A 275 18.68 7.35 -28.07
N MET A 276 18.62 7.56 -29.37
CA MET A 276 17.85 8.64 -29.96
C MET A 276 16.38 8.28 -29.97
N LEU A 277 15.59 9.02 -29.22
CA LEU A 277 14.14 8.83 -29.22
C LEU A 277 13.53 9.47 -30.44
N PRO A 278 12.63 8.76 -31.16
CA PRO A 278 11.86 9.34 -32.24
C PRO A 278 10.96 10.48 -31.74
N ASN A 279 10.42 11.30 -32.64
CA ASN A 279 9.52 12.39 -32.31
C ASN A 279 8.32 11.90 -31.49
N ASP A 280 7.76 10.79 -31.92
CA ASP A 280 6.69 10.09 -31.22
C ASP A 280 7.21 8.74 -30.76
N TYR A 281 7.10 8.45 -29.48
CA TYR A 281 7.51 7.17 -28.94
C TYR A 281 6.63 6.75 -27.77
N LEU A 282 6.52 5.44 -27.62
CA LEU A 282 5.76 4.83 -26.56
C LEU A 282 6.59 4.81 -25.27
N THR A 283 6.20 5.61 -24.29
CA THR A 283 6.86 5.60 -22.99
C THR A 283 6.30 4.50 -22.12
N ARG A 284 7.16 3.87 -21.33
CA ARG A 284 6.77 2.88 -20.35
C ARG A 284 7.68 2.93 -19.14
N TYR A 285 7.12 2.73 -17.96
CA TYR A 285 7.87 2.43 -16.78
C TYR A 285 7.10 1.42 -15.91
N ASP A 286 7.84 0.69 -15.13
CA ASP A 286 7.36 -0.32 -14.19
C ASP A 286 7.78 0.07 -12.78
N ILE A 287 6.93 -0.26 -11.80
CA ILE A 287 7.24 -0.09 -10.38
C ILE A 287 7.02 -1.43 -9.69
N GLU A 288 8.01 -1.90 -8.97
CA GLU A 288 7.90 -3.07 -8.13
C GLU A 288 8.25 -2.72 -6.68
N GLY A 289 7.33 -3.03 -5.77
CA GLY A 289 7.52 -2.94 -4.32
C GLY A 289 7.28 -4.29 -3.66
N LYS A 290 8.19 -4.71 -2.79
CA LYS A 290 8.05 -5.90 -1.93
C LYS A 290 8.17 -5.43 -0.49
N GLU A 291 7.04 -5.06 0.07
CA GLU A 291 6.95 -4.45 1.38
C GLU A 291 6.82 -5.51 2.47
N LEU A 292 7.62 -5.39 3.50
CA LEU A 292 7.52 -6.20 4.72
C LEU A 292 7.39 -5.26 5.91
N ASN A 293 6.29 -5.40 6.65
CA ASN A 293 6.05 -4.67 7.88
C ASN A 293 5.97 -5.68 9.03
N VAL A 294 6.73 -5.45 10.07
CA VAL A 294 6.72 -6.25 11.30
C VAL A 294 6.43 -5.32 12.46
N PHE A 295 5.47 -5.71 13.27
CA PHE A 295 5.10 -5.02 14.49
C PHE A 295 4.98 -6.01 15.64
N ALA A 296 5.61 -5.72 16.77
CA ALA A 296 5.46 -6.48 18.01
C ALA A 296 5.28 -5.50 19.17
N LYS A 297 4.34 -5.78 20.06
CA LYS A 297 4.04 -4.98 21.25
C LYS A 297 3.74 -5.87 22.44
N VAL A 298 4.29 -5.52 23.59
CA VAL A 298 3.99 -6.14 24.86
C VAL A 298 3.70 -5.07 25.89
N MET A 299 2.65 -5.25 26.68
CA MET A 299 2.23 -4.31 27.73
C MET A 299 1.86 -5.06 29.01
N ALA A 300 2.41 -4.64 30.12
CA ALA A 300 2.10 -5.13 31.46
C ALA A 300 1.27 -4.10 32.24
N ASN A 301 0.15 -4.53 32.77
CA ASN A 301 -0.76 -3.70 33.54
C ASN A 301 -0.66 -4.06 35.02
N PHE A 302 -0.19 -3.11 35.80
CA PHE A 302 -0.06 -3.22 37.24
C PHE A 302 -1.15 -2.40 37.93
N VAL A 303 -1.87 -3.02 38.84
CA VAL A 303 -2.92 -2.34 39.63
C VAL A 303 -2.70 -2.61 41.10
N LYS A 304 -2.55 -1.55 41.85
CA LYS A 304 -2.55 -1.61 43.33
C LYS A 304 -3.74 -0.85 43.89
N GLN A 305 -4.67 -1.58 44.47
CA GLN A 305 -5.77 -0.97 45.20
C GLN A 305 -5.31 -0.65 46.63
N GLY A 306 -5.47 0.59 47.04
CA GLY A 306 -5.24 1.06 48.39
C GLY A 306 -6.52 1.64 48.98
N ASN A 307 -6.58 1.78 50.31
CA ASN A 307 -7.78 2.27 50.99
C ASN A 307 -8.23 3.68 50.58
N ARG A 308 -7.31 4.49 50.04
CA ARG A 308 -7.61 5.89 49.61
C ARG A 308 -7.21 6.20 48.18
N ILE A 309 -6.29 5.44 47.60
CA ILE A 309 -5.73 5.71 46.27
C ILE A 309 -5.60 4.38 45.51
N ASN A 310 -6.15 4.36 44.32
CA ASN A 310 -5.94 3.26 43.39
C ASN A 310 -4.85 3.68 42.38
N ASN A 311 -3.75 2.94 42.39
CA ASN A 311 -2.66 3.17 41.44
C ASN A 311 -2.78 2.17 40.28
N ARG A 312 -2.75 2.67 39.08
CA ARG A 312 -2.65 1.88 37.84
C ARG A 312 -1.41 2.32 37.08
N ILE A 313 -0.51 1.39 36.82
CA ILE A 313 0.71 1.61 36.08
C ILE A 313 0.68 0.69 34.86
N LEU A 314 0.88 1.26 33.68
CA LEU A 314 1.01 0.53 32.44
C LEU A 314 2.45 0.69 31.93
N VAL A 315 3.13 -0.43 31.72
CA VAL A 315 4.50 -0.48 31.18
C VAL A 315 4.45 -1.30 29.92
N GLY A 316 5.03 -0.78 28.84
CA GLY A 316 5.04 -1.48 27.56
C GLY A 316 6.29 -1.18 26.77
N ALA A 317 6.52 -2.04 25.78
CA ALA A 317 7.50 -1.87 24.74
C ALA A 317 6.90 -2.28 23.41
N ASP A 318 7.26 -1.59 22.34
CA ASP A 318 6.94 -1.98 20.99
C ASP A 318 8.19 -2.01 20.10
N PHE A 319 8.09 -2.80 19.06
CA PHE A 319 9.06 -2.91 17.98
C PHE A 319 8.34 -2.77 16.67
N LYS A 320 8.87 -1.94 15.78
CA LYS A 320 8.36 -1.73 14.44
C LYS A 320 9.51 -1.78 13.44
N SER A 321 9.29 -2.51 12.36
CA SER A 321 10.23 -2.59 11.25
C SER A 321 9.46 -2.53 9.94
N ASP A 322 9.84 -1.61 9.08
CA ASP A 322 9.29 -1.44 7.74
C ASP A 322 10.43 -1.57 6.72
N GLY A 323 10.28 -2.44 5.75
CA GLY A 323 11.27 -2.68 4.70
C GLY A 323 10.63 -2.86 3.33
N ASN A 324 11.38 -2.55 2.28
CA ASN A 324 10.99 -2.78 0.90
C ASN A 324 12.19 -3.32 0.11
N ASN A 325 12.04 -4.51 -0.46
CA ASN A 325 13.04 -5.22 -1.26
C ASN A 325 12.65 -5.31 -2.74
N GLY A 326 11.73 -4.46 -3.22
CA GLY A 326 11.38 -4.39 -4.63
C GLY A 326 12.41 -3.61 -5.44
N ASP A 327 12.39 -3.81 -6.75
CA ASP A 327 13.31 -3.13 -7.70
C ASP A 327 13.01 -1.62 -7.82
N GLY A 328 11.91 -1.16 -7.23
CA GLY A 328 11.49 0.22 -7.30
C GLY A 328 10.98 0.59 -8.69
N LYS A 329 11.27 1.82 -9.13
CA LYS A 329 10.87 2.33 -10.43
C LYS A 329 11.94 2.05 -11.46
N THR A 330 11.57 1.30 -12.49
CA THR A 330 12.43 0.93 -13.60
C THR A 330 11.82 1.36 -14.93
N PHE A 331 12.64 1.61 -15.93
CA PHE A 331 12.21 1.89 -17.29
C PHE A 331 13.28 1.50 -18.30
N ASP A 332 12.86 1.24 -19.52
CA ASP A 332 13.78 1.02 -20.63
C ASP A 332 14.33 2.38 -21.10
N PRO A 333 15.66 2.55 -21.19
CA PRO A 333 16.29 3.76 -21.69
C PRO A 333 15.80 4.18 -23.08
N ALA A 334 15.37 3.22 -23.92
CA ALA A 334 14.78 3.50 -25.22
C ALA A 334 13.38 4.13 -25.12
N THR A 335 12.69 3.96 -24.00
CA THR A 335 11.32 4.43 -23.79
C THR A 335 11.14 5.15 -22.46
N PRO A 336 11.98 6.15 -22.13
CA PRO A 336 11.92 6.81 -20.83
C PRO A 336 10.54 7.46 -20.59
N PRO A 337 10.07 7.52 -19.35
CA PRO A 337 8.74 8.04 -19.01
C PRO A 337 8.63 9.56 -19.17
N TYR A 338 9.74 10.24 -19.34
CA TYR A 338 9.81 11.69 -19.50
C TYR A 338 10.96 12.06 -20.44
N ARG A 339 10.90 13.26 -20.98
CA ARG A 339 11.98 13.83 -21.78
C ARG A 339 12.82 14.73 -20.89
N VAL A 340 14.12 14.58 -20.97
CA VAL A 340 15.06 15.47 -20.27
C VAL A 340 15.16 16.77 -21.08
N ASN A 341 14.97 17.90 -20.43
CA ASN A 341 15.18 19.21 -21.03
C ASN A 341 16.62 19.65 -20.75
N THR A 342 17.43 19.76 -21.78
CA THR A 342 18.85 20.12 -21.63
C THR A 342 19.07 21.61 -21.37
N SER A 343 18.05 22.46 -21.47
CA SER A 343 18.18 23.87 -21.08
C SER A 343 18.57 24.06 -19.60
N LEU A 344 18.51 22.99 -18.81
CA LEU A 344 19.00 22.97 -17.43
C LEU A 344 20.51 22.76 -17.28
N TYR A 345 21.21 22.44 -18.39
CA TYR A 345 22.64 22.13 -18.37
C TYR A 345 23.48 23.12 -19.19
N SER A 346 22.89 24.24 -19.62
CA SER A 346 23.60 25.31 -20.32
C SER A 346 23.97 26.46 -19.37
#